data_76d83001d63565a952e3429d40c59fac
#
_entry.id   76d83001d63565a952e3429d40c59fac
#
_cell.length_a   1.000
_cell.length_b   1.000
_cell.length_c   1.000
_cell.angle_alpha   90.00
_cell.angle_beta   90.00
_cell.angle_gamma   90.00
#
_symmetry.space_group_name_H-M   'P 1'
#
loop_
_entity.id
_entity.type
_entity.pdbx_description
1 polymer ?
#
loop_
_entity_poly.entity_id
_entity_poly.type
_entity_poly.pdbx_seq_one_letter_code
_entity_poly.pdbx_strand_id
1 'polypeptide(L)'
;MKSIFKIALLLGMIALPAVTFWSQKRAAKPPTKKPIIFAVLNDGKTLEPIAYVNKGKLEAPVNGSDDAKQITAFNANYYKPSASYRLIFGGADAGTVTVKSSNSKAECSANMATVSTKAVTAKLDGLVMGLASNVAGKSSGKSYRRRPTAAEREEIEDLVRAEFTKQKLTPTVLRYQNLTALDLDNDAKAELVGSYWVEVDRQTRALLFFIASRGQNGKFSFGHHEYRTVDQANVMSGEIAAVDEGVYHELLLDVFDFNGDGISEVFTYTQSFEGSGFHVYGRSGAKWTRIFDGSNYHCGY
;
A
#
# COMPACT_ATOMS: atom_id res chain seq x y z
N MET A 1 77.02 -54.18 -56.50
CA MET A 1 76.55 -54.41 -55.16
C MET A 1 75.82 -53.15 -54.67
N LYS A 2 74.50 -53.14 -54.78
CA LYS A 2 73.65 -52.01 -54.29
C LYS A 2 72.57 -52.60 -53.44
N SER A 3 72.63 -52.29 -52.17
CA SER A 3 71.63 -52.68 -51.21
C SER A 3 70.48 -51.67 -51.25
N ILE A 4 69.26 -52.14 -51.39
CA ILE A 4 68.05 -51.34 -51.44
C ILE A 4 67.33 -51.53 -50.10
N PHE A 5 67.32 -50.44 -49.26
CA PHE A 5 66.56 -50.38 -48.03
C PHE A 5 65.08 -50.06 -48.34
N LYS A 6 64.15 -50.93 -47.96
CA LYS A 6 62.71 -50.65 -47.98
C LYS A 6 62.32 -50.08 -46.67
N ILE A 7 61.83 -48.85 -46.66
CA ILE A 7 61.22 -48.21 -45.53
C ILE A 7 59.71 -48.47 -45.57
N ALA A 8 59.17 -49.17 -44.60
CA ALA A 8 57.75 -49.38 -44.42
C ALA A 8 57.16 -48.22 -43.66
N LEU A 9 56.23 -47.47 -44.25
CA LEU A 9 55.48 -46.38 -43.64
C LEU A 9 54.28 -46.98 -42.88
N LEU A 10 54.30 -46.96 -41.55
CA LEU A 10 53.14 -47.26 -40.69
C LEU A 10 52.29 -46.00 -40.54
N LEU A 11 51.09 -46.00 -41.18
CA LEU A 11 50.07 -45.01 -40.93
C LEU A 11 49.30 -45.37 -39.65
N GLY A 12 49.62 -44.66 -38.53
CA GLY A 12 48.85 -44.74 -37.33
C GLY A 12 47.60 -43.87 -37.43
N MET A 13 46.38 -44.50 -37.49
CA MET A 13 45.13 -43.77 -37.30
C MET A 13 44.96 -43.35 -35.87
N ILE A 14 45.06 -42.03 -35.60
CA ILE A 14 44.70 -41.44 -34.35
C ILE A 14 43.18 -41.22 -34.34
N ALA A 15 42.43 -42.04 -33.61
CA ALA A 15 41.00 -41.84 -33.34
C ALA A 15 40.88 -40.73 -32.29
N LEU A 16 40.41 -39.55 -32.71
CA LEU A 16 40.04 -38.48 -31.82
C LEU A 16 38.69 -38.79 -31.15
N PRO A 17 38.56 -38.80 -29.82
CA PRO A 17 37.26 -38.96 -29.19
C PRO A 17 36.41 -37.70 -29.42
N ALA A 18 35.23 -37.88 -30.01
CA ALA A 18 34.23 -36.83 -30.16
C ALA A 18 33.71 -36.43 -28.78
N VAL A 19 34.20 -35.31 -28.25
CA VAL A 19 33.68 -34.72 -27.03
C VAL A 19 32.34 -34.06 -27.35
N THR A 20 31.24 -34.78 -27.08
CA THR A 20 29.90 -34.21 -27.14
C THR A 20 29.74 -33.19 -26.04
N PHE A 21 29.83 -31.90 -26.38
CA PHE A 21 29.44 -30.83 -25.49
C PHE A 21 27.93 -30.87 -25.26
N TRP A 22 27.51 -31.46 -24.16
CA TRP A 22 26.16 -31.27 -23.66
C TRP A 22 26.02 -29.82 -23.19
N SER A 23 25.46 -28.98 -24.05
CA SER A 23 24.99 -27.65 -23.67
C SER A 23 23.86 -27.82 -22.67
N GLN A 24 24.18 -27.77 -21.37
CA GLN A 24 23.16 -27.64 -20.34
C GLN A 24 22.49 -26.28 -20.54
N LYS A 25 21.27 -26.30 -21.13
CA LYS A 25 20.40 -25.14 -21.10
C LYS A 25 20.24 -24.77 -19.63
N ARG A 26 20.92 -23.71 -19.19
CA ARG A 26 20.66 -23.11 -17.88
C ARG A 26 19.17 -22.87 -17.82
N ALA A 27 18.45 -23.55 -16.93
CA ALA A 27 17.07 -23.28 -16.64
C ALA A 27 16.93 -21.78 -16.38
N ALA A 28 16.07 -21.11 -17.13
CA ALA A 28 15.81 -19.69 -16.92
C ALA A 28 15.46 -19.49 -15.44
N LYS A 29 16.21 -18.60 -14.76
CA LYS A 29 15.95 -18.28 -13.37
C LYS A 29 14.48 -17.85 -13.29
N PRO A 30 13.65 -18.46 -12.41
CA PRO A 30 12.25 -18.09 -12.33
C PRO A 30 12.16 -16.57 -12.15
N PRO A 31 11.18 -15.91 -12.76
CA PRO A 31 11.05 -14.46 -12.66
C PRO A 31 11.04 -14.07 -11.19
N THR A 32 11.92 -13.15 -10.81
CA THR A 32 12.00 -12.67 -9.43
C THR A 32 10.67 -12.01 -9.08
N LYS A 33 10.05 -12.51 -8.01
CA LYS A 33 8.81 -11.95 -7.47
C LYS A 33 9.02 -10.46 -7.21
N LYS A 34 8.22 -9.58 -7.83
CA LYS A 34 8.29 -8.13 -7.57
C LYS A 34 7.98 -7.87 -6.09
N PRO A 35 8.73 -6.99 -5.41
CA PRO A 35 8.33 -6.50 -4.10
C PRO A 35 6.95 -5.85 -4.17
N ILE A 36 6.16 -6.02 -3.12
CA ILE A 36 4.76 -5.58 -3.10
C ILE A 36 4.39 -5.01 -1.73
N ILE A 37 3.46 -4.05 -1.75
CA ILE A 37 2.82 -3.48 -0.57
C ILE A 37 1.35 -3.86 -0.61
N PHE A 38 0.83 -4.26 0.55
CA PHE A 38 -0.56 -4.63 0.77
C PHE A 38 -1.18 -3.77 1.87
N ALA A 39 -2.49 -3.56 1.79
CA ALA A 39 -3.31 -3.13 2.91
C ALA A 39 -3.62 -4.33 3.83
N VAL A 40 -3.59 -4.10 5.12
CA VAL A 40 -4.01 -5.05 6.16
C VAL A 40 -5.29 -4.51 6.78
N LEU A 41 -6.41 -5.13 6.44
CA LEU A 41 -7.77 -4.67 6.71
C LEU A 41 -8.51 -5.65 7.64
N ASN A 42 -9.74 -5.28 8.04
CA ASN A 42 -10.65 -6.14 8.79
C ASN A 42 -9.99 -6.73 10.04
N ASP A 43 -9.53 -5.86 10.95
CA ASP A 43 -8.84 -6.26 12.20
C ASP A 43 -7.62 -7.15 11.95
N GLY A 44 -6.92 -6.92 10.85
CA GLY A 44 -5.74 -7.71 10.49
C GLY A 44 -6.03 -9.07 9.87
N LYS A 45 -7.24 -9.31 9.36
CA LYS A 45 -7.67 -10.61 8.81
C LYS A 45 -7.64 -10.69 7.29
N THR A 46 -7.56 -9.54 6.61
CA THR A 46 -7.60 -9.45 5.15
C THR A 46 -6.35 -8.76 4.62
N LEU A 47 -5.82 -9.30 3.53
CA LEU A 47 -4.69 -8.74 2.78
C LEU A 47 -5.16 -8.36 1.38
N GLU A 48 -5.01 -7.08 1.03
CA GLU A 48 -5.41 -6.53 -0.26
C GLU A 48 -4.23 -5.84 -0.94
N PRO A 49 -3.96 -6.09 -2.26
CA PRO A 49 -2.78 -5.55 -2.93
C PRO A 49 -2.95 -4.05 -3.22
N ILE A 50 -1.93 -3.26 -2.89
CA ILE A 50 -1.88 -1.81 -3.18
C ILE A 50 -1.01 -1.53 -4.39
N ALA A 51 0.27 -1.92 -4.32
CA ALA A 51 1.24 -1.59 -5.37
C ALA A 51 2.44 -2.54 -5.37
N TYR A 52 2.99 -2.79 -6.55
CA TYR A 52 4.36 -3.28 -6.68
C TYR A 52 5.35 -2.14 -6.48
N VAL A 53 6.53 -2.47 -5.95
CA VAL A 53 7.66 -1.53 -5.89
C VAL A 53 8.71 -1.94 -6.91
N ASN A 54 8.99 -1.06 -7.86
CA ASN A 54 9.99 -1.27 -8.89
C ASN A 54 10.94 -0.07 -8.97
N LYS A 55 12.18 -0.27 -8.53
CA LYS A 55 13.22 0.79 -8.53
C LYS A 55 12.75 2.09 -7.86
N GLY A 56 12.11 1.99 -6.71
CA GLY A 56 11.59 3.13 -5.95
C GLY A 56 10.33 3.79 -6.55
N LYS A 57 9.66 3.13 -7.51
CA LYS A 57 8.37 3.59 -8.08
C LYS A 57 7.28 2.59 -7.77
N LEU A 58 6.06 3.09 -7.64
CA LEU A 58 4.87 2.28 -7.45
C LEU A 58 4.24 1.94 -8.80
N GLU A 59 3.84 0.67 -8.96
CA GLU A 59 3.15 0.15 -10.15
C GLU A 59 1.88 -0.57 -9.70
N ALA A 60 0.81 -0.44 -10.47
CA ALA A 60 -0.46 -1.11 -10.16
C ALA A 60 -0.27 -2.64 -10.11
N PRO A 61 -0.84 -3.31 -9.11
CA PRO A 61 -0.87 -4.77 -9.04
C PRO A 61 -2.04 -5.31 -9.88
N VAL A 62 -2.26 -6.62 -9.77
CA VAL A 62 -3.46 -7.26 -10.33
C VAL A 62 -4.71 -6.74 -9.64
N ASN A 63 -5.70 -6.30 -10.42
CA ASN A 63 -7.02 -5.84 -9.97
C ASN A 63 -8.00 -7.03 -9.88
N GLY A 64 -9.02 -6.93 -9.04
CA GLY A 64 -10.08 -7.93 -8.94
C GLY A 64 -10.91 -8.12 -10.22
N SER A 65 -10.89 -7.14 -11.12
CA SER A 65 -11.53 -7.19 -12.45
C SER A 65 -10.65 -7.77 -13.56
N ASP A 66 -9.38 -8.10 -13.28
CA ASP A 66 -8.48 -8.68 -14.27
C ASP A 66 -8.89 -10.12 -14.65
N ASP A 67 -8.31 -10.64 -15.73
CA ASP A 67 -8.64 -11.98 -16.15
C ASP A 67 -8.19 -13.06 -15.14
N ALA A 68 -8.93 -14.17 -15.10
CA ALA A 68 -8.71 -15.26 -14.15
C ALA A 68 -7.30 -15.85 -14.19
N LYS A 69 -6.60 -15.77 -15.33
CA LYS A 69 -5.21 -16.26 -15.47
C LYS A 69 -4.24 -15.35 -14.75
N GLN A 70 -4.42 -14.03 -14.86
CA GLN A 70 -3.60 -13.04 -14.16
C GLN A 70 -3.81 -13.14 -12.65
N ILE A 71 -5.06 -13.23 -12.20
CA ILE A 71 -5.43 -13.41 -10.79
C ILE A 71 -4.84 -14.72 -10.23
N THR A 72 -4.96 -15.82 -10.97
CA THR A 72 -4.39 -17.12 -10.57
C THR A 72 -2.86 -17.05 -10.44
N ALA A 73 -2.18 -16.42 -11.39
CA ALA A 73 -0.73 -16.24 -11.34
C ALA A 73 -0.31 -15.35 -10.16
N PHE A 74 -1.07 -14.29 -9.88
CA PHE A 74 -0.85 -13.42 -8.74
C PHE A 74 -0.96 -14.20 -7.42
N ASN A 75 -2.06 -14.93 -7.21
CA ASN A 75 -2.29 -15.73 -6.00
C ASN A 75 -1.20 -16.79 -5.82
N ALA A 76 -0.80 -17.49 -6.89
CA ALA A 76 0.28 -18.46 -6.86
C ALA A 76 1.64 -17.87 -6.47
N ASN A 77 1.87 -16.58 -6.77
CA ASN A 77 3.10 -15.90 -6.42
C ASN A 77 3.09 -15.30 -5.02
N TYR A 78 1.97 -14.71 -4.59
CA TYR A 78 1.92 -13.89 -3.39
C TYR A 78 1.13 -14.52 -2.25
N TYR A 79 0.15 -15.38 -2.53
CA TYR A 79 -0.77 -15.92 -1.54
C TYR A 79 -0.62 -17.42 -1.27
N LYS A 80 0.60 -17.96 -1.44
CA LYS A 80 0.87 -19.33 -1.00
C LYS A 80 0.56 -19.47 0.49
N PRO A 81 -0.09 -20.54 0.93
CA PRO A 81 -0.27 -20.81 2.35
C PRO A 81 1.07 -20.71 3.10
N SER A 82 1.07 -20.06 4.24
CA SER A 82 2.25 -19.75 5.06
C SER A 82 3.21 -18.71 4.45
N ALA A 83 2.92 -18.10 3.30
CA ALA A 83 3.67 -16.92 2.85
C ALA A 83 3.55 -15.82 3.90
N SER A 84 4.67 -15.16 4.20
CA SER A 84 4.77 -14.21 5.29
C SER A 84 5.28 -12.87 4.80
N TYR A 85 4.73 -11.79 5.38
CA TYR A 85 5.05 -10.41 5.11
C TYR A 85 5.31 -9.67 6.42
N ARG A 86 6.15 -8.65 6.40
CA ARG A 86 6.32 -7.76 7.55
C ARG A 86 5.04 -6.95 7.72
N LEU A 87 4.54 -6.86 8.96
CA LEU A 87 3.54 -5.87 9.32
C LEU A 87 4.23 -4.54 9.56
N ILE A 88 3.77 -3.49 8.92
CA ILE A 88 4.24 -2.11 9.10
C ILE A 88 3.13 -1.34 9.82
N PHE A 89 3.51 -0.66 10.92
CA PHE A 89 2.60 0.16 11.70
C PHE A 89 3.32 1.37 12.29
N GLY A 90 2.86 2.57 11.90
CA GLY A 90 3.54 3.82 12.22
C GLY A 90 4.94 3.91 11.63
N GLY A 91 5.12 3.42 10.40
CA GLY A 91 6.39 3.42 9.68
C GLY A 91 7.40 2.38 10.17
N ALA A 92 7.08 1.58 11.19
CA ALA A 92 7.98 0.61 11.80
C ALA A 92 7.53 -0.83 11.58
N ASP A 93 8.47 -1.78 11.70
CA ASP A 93 8.16 -3.21 11.76
C ASP A 93 7.39 -3.51 13.05
N ALA A 94 6.15 -3.95 12.92
CA ALA A 94 5.24 -4.17 14.05
C ALA A 94 4.83 -5.64 14.21
N GLY A 95 5.41 -6.54 13.43
CA GLY A 95 5.10 -7.96 13.49
C GLY A 95 5.04 -8.62 12.12
N THR A 96 4.16 -9.61 11.99
CA THR A 96 4.11 -10.49 10.82
C THR A 96 2.67 -10.74 10.39
N VAL A 97 2.44 -10.70 9.08
CA VAL A 97 1.20 -11.10 8.42
C VAL A 97 1.43 -12.39 7.65
N THR A 98 0.70 -13.46 8.00
CA THR A 98 0.86 -14.78 7.39
C THR A 98 -0.40 -15.17 6.63
N VAL A 99 -0.25 -15.53 5.36
CA VAL A 99 -1.35 -15.98 4.52
C VAL A 99 -1.90 -17.31 5.03
N LYS A 100 -3.21 -17.37 5.24
CA LYS A 100 -3.95 -18.60 5.55
C LYS A 100 -4.52 -19.23 4.30
N SER A 101 -5.25 -18.44 3.52
CA SER A 101 -5.91 -18.91 2.30
C SER A 101 -6.16 -17.79 1.32
N SER A 102 -6.30 -18.13 0.04
CA SER A 102 -6.82 -17.29 -1.01
C SER A 102 -7.62 -18.15 -1.99
N ASN A 103 -8.54 -17.54 -2.73
CA ASN A 103 -9.32 -18.24 -3.74
C ASN A 103 -9.31 -17.45 -5.05
N SER A 104 -8.40 -17.78 -5.96
CA SER A 104 -8.29 -17.14 -7.28
C SER A 104 -9.48 -17.42 -8.22
N LYS A 105 -10.41 -18.29 -7.80
CA LYS A 105 -11.66 -18.62 -8.51
C LYS A 105 -12.89 -18.05 -7.82
N ALA A 106 -12.70 -17.23 -6.79
CA ALA A 106 -13.83 -16.55 -6.17
C ALA A 106 -14.48 -15.62 -7.22
N GLU A 107 -15.78 -15.51 -7.15
CA GLU A 107 -16.52 -14.59 -8.01
C GLU A 107 -16.17 -13.14 -7.68
N CYS A 108 -15.92 -12.86 -6.40
CA CYS A 108 -15.62 -11.53 -5.87
C CYS A 108 -14.28 -11.53 -5.13
N SER A 109 -13.53 -10.43 -5.23
CA SER A 109 -12.29 -10.20 -4.47
C SER A 109 -11.25 -11.32 -4.64
N ALA A 110 -11.18 -11.91 -5.82
CA ALA A 110 -10.37 -13.10 -6.09
C ALA A 110 -8.84 -12.84 -5.97
N ASN A 111 -8.43 -11.58 -5.96
CA ASN A 111 -7.06 -11.12 -5.74
C ASN A 111 -6.77 -10.72 -4.28
N MET A 112 -7.63 -11.10 -3.33
CA MET A 112 -7.44 -10.86 -1.91
C MET A 112 -7.13 -12.17 -1.16
N ALA A 113 -6.62 -12.05 0.07
CA ALA A 113 -6.33 -13.23 0.90
C ALA A 113 -6.80 -13.06 2.34
N THR A 114 -7.18 -14.19 2.94
CA THR A 114 -7.36 -14.29 4.39
C THR A 114 -6.00 -14.52 5.04
N VAL A 115 -5.72 -13.77 6.09
CA VAL A 115 -4.45 -13.80 6.80
C VAL A 115 -4.60 -13.98 8.30
N SER A 116 -3.50 -14.24 8.95
CA SER A 116 -3.32 -14.16 10.40
C SER A 116 -2.25 -13.13 10.67
N THR A 117 -2.57 -12.13 11.45
CA THR A 117 -1.64 -11.09 11.87
C THR A 117 -1.16 -11.35 13.28
N LYS A 118 0.17 -11.43 13.46
CA LYS A 118 0.83 -11.45 14.76
C LYS A 118 1.48 -10.09 14.95
N ALA A 119 0.73 -9.16 15.54
CA ALA A 119 1.21 -7.84 15.89
C ALA A 119 1.96 -7.89 17.23
N VAL A 120 3.09 -7.19 17.33
CA VAL A 120 3.90 -7.05 18.55
C VAL A 120 3.61 -5.70 19.22
N THR A 121 3.50 -4.65 18.42
CA THR A 121 3.37 -3.26 18.89
C THR A 121 2.15 -2.53 18.33
N ALA A 122 1.37 -3.19 17.46
CA ALA A 122 0.20 -2.61 16.82
C ALA A 122 -1.09 -3.24 17.36
N LYS A 123 -2.15 -2.45 17.42
CA LYS A 123 -3.52 -2.94 17.57
C LYS A 123 -4.31 -2.52 16.34
N LEU A 124 -4.64 -3.50 15.50
CA LEU A 124 -5.51 -3.31 14.34
C LEU A 124 -6.94 -3.57 14.80
N ASP A 125 -7.79 -2.57 14.67
CA ASP A 125 -9.17 -2.62 15.20
C ASP A 125 -10.03 -1.55 14.50
N GLY A 126 -11.14 -1.92 13.92
CA GLY A 126 -12.04 -1.04 13.19
C GLY A 126 -11.32 -0.30 12.05
N LEU A 127 -11.27 1.03 12.12
CA LEU A 127 -10.60 1.88 11.12
C LEU A 127 -9.08 2.02 11.34
N VAL A 128 -8.50 1.32 12.33
CA VAL A 128 -7.05 1.27 12.52
C VAL A 128 -6.49 0.12 11.70
N MET A 129 -5.94 0.47 10.58
CA MET A 129 -5.37 -0.44 9.58
C MET A 129 -3.83 -0.39 9.62
N GLY A 130 -3.17 -1.20 8.78
CA GLY A 130 -1.73 -1.22 8.63
C GLY A 130 -1.32 -1.62 7.21
N LEU A 131 -0.02 -1.73 6.99
CA LEU A 131 0.52 -2.23 5.73
C LEU A 131 1.24 -3.56 5.96
N ALA A 132 1.32 -4.35 4.91
CA ALA A 132 2.18 -5.53 4.89
C ALA A 132 3.07 -5.49 3.64
N SER A 133 4.35 -5.86 3.77
CA SER A 133 5.26 -5.78 2.64
C SER A 133 6.41 -6.78 2.71
N ASN A 134 6.96 -7.11 1.54
CA ASN A 134 8.24 -7.79 1.37
C ASN A 134 9.29 -6.88 0.71
N VAL A 135 9.04 -5.57 0.63
CA VAL A 135 10.02 -4.59 0.17
C VAL A 135 11.22 -4.61 1.11
N ALA A 136 12.42 -4.78 0.57
CA ALA A 136 13.63 -4.62 1.35
C ALA A 136 13.83 -3.13 1.67
N GLY A 137 13.74 -2.76 2.93
CA GLY A 137 13.92 -1.39 3.40
C GLY A 137 14.18 -1.38 4.90
N LYS A 138 14.77 -0.33 5.38
CA LYS A 138 14.89 -0.09 6.81
C LYS A 138 13.58 0.54 7.25
N SER A 139 12.79 -0.18 8.05
CA SER A 139 11.75 0.48 8.81
C SER A 139 12.39 1.37 9.88
N SER A 140 11.79 2.48 10.22
CA SER A 140 12.15 3.21 11.42
C SER A 140 12.06 2.26 12.62
N GLY A 141 13.06 2.27 13.52
CA GLY A 141 13.11 1.31 14.64
C GLY A 141 12.01 1.48 15.69
N LYS A 142 11.18 2.53 15.58
CA LYS A 142 10.06 2.84 16.49
C LYS A 142 8.87 3.37 15.72
N SER A 143 7.68 2.87 16.07
CA SER A 143 6.43 3.45 15.61
C SER A 143 6.15 4.75 16.37
N TYR A 144 5.86 5.82 15.65
CA TYR A 144 5.41 7.10 16.23
C TYR A 144 3.90 7.33 16.09
N ARG A 145 3.18 6.33 15.60
CA ARG A 145 1.73 6.41 15.43
C ARG A 145 1.03 6.50 16.79
N ARG A 146 0.35 7.62 17.02
CA ARG A 146 -0.37 7.90 18.27
C ARG A 146 -1.62 8.75 18.03
N ARG A 147 -2.45 8.81 19.04
CA ARG A 147 -3.52 9.81 19.05
C ARG A 147 -2.92 11.22 19.21
N PRO A 148 -3.46 12.24 18.55
CA PRO A 148 -3.10 13.62 18.83
C PRO A 148 -3.38 14.00 20.28
N THR A 149 -2.59 14.92 20.82
CA THR A 149 -2.90 15.58 22.09
C THR A 149 -4.13 16.48 21.94
N ALA A 150 -4.72 16.89 23.05
CA ALA A 150 -5.86 17.83 23.03
C ALA A 150 -5.51 19.14 22.31
N ALA A 151 -4.33 19.71 22.59
CA ALA A 151 -3.86 20.94 21.94
C ALA A 151 -3.63 20.77 20.43
N GLU A 152 -3.03 19.65 20.00
CA GLU A 152 -2.87 19.34 18.56
C GLU A 152 -4.22 19.20 17.86
N ARG A 153 -5.17 18.58 18.52
CA ARG A 153 -6.52 18.42 18.00
C ARG A 153 -7.25 19.75 17.88
N GLU A 154 -7.21 20.57 18.91
CA GLU A 154 -7.82 21.91 18.90
C GLU A 154 -7.26 22.77 17.77
N GLU A 155 -5.93 22.83 17.65
CA GLU A 155 -5.25 23.61 16.60
C GLU A 155 -5.63 23.13 15.18
N ILE A 156 -5.73 21.81 14.96
CA ILE A 156 -6.09 21.30 13.63
C ILE A 156 -7.58 21.48 13.33
N GLU A 157 -8.46 21.39 14.32
CA GLU A 157 -9.88 21.65 14.14
C GLU A 157 -10.17 23.10 13.75
N ASP A 158 -9.37 24.06 14.18
CA ASP A 158 -9.46 25.46 13.74
C ASP A 158 -9.12 25.59 12.25
N LEU A 159 -8.08 24.89 11.78
CA LEU A 159 -7.74 24.86 10.34
C LEU A 159 -8.83 24.17 9.52
N VAL A 160 -9.38 23.08 10.02
CA VAL A 160 -10.49 22.35 9.39
C VAL A 160 -11.73 23.24 9.26
N ARG A 161 -12.10 23.95 10.33
CA ARG A 161 -13.22 24.93 10.30
C ARG A 161 -12.97 26.05 9.31
N ALA A 162 -11.74 26.59 9.28
CA ALA A 162 -11.37 27.62 8.32
C ALA A 162 -11.51 27.14 6.86
N GLU A 163 -11.17 25.86 6.60
CA GLU A 163 -11.31 25.29 5.26
C GLU A 163 -12.79 25.12 4.87
N PHE A 164 -13.63 24.57 5.75
CA PHE A 164 -15.08 24.50 5.50
C PHE A 164 -15.69 25.90 5.32
N THR A 165 -15.21 26.91 6.04
CA THR A 165 -15.69 28.30 5.89
C THR A 165 -15.36 28.88 4.50
N LYS A 166 -14.20 28.57 3.93
CA LYS A 166 -13.87 28.95 2.53
C LYS A 166 -14.86 28.35 1.53
N GLN A 167 -15.41 27.18 1.87
CA GLN A 167 -16.47 26.52 1.09
C GLN A 167 -17.88 27.00 1.43
N LYS A 168 -18.01 28.14 2.17
CA LYS A 168 -19.26 28.74 2.62
C LYS A 168 -20.09 27.86 3.57
N LEU A 169 -19.41 26.94 4.28
CA LEU A 169 -20.01 26.12 5.32
C LEU A 169 -19.60 26.68 6.68
N THR A 170 -20.54 26.73 7.61
CA THR A 170 -20.28 27.14 9.01
C THR A 170 -20.70 25.98 9.94
N PRO A 171 -19.87 24.94 10.03
CA PRO A 171 -20.25 23.75 10.79
C PRO A 171 -20.31 24.02 12.29
N THR A 172 -21.43 23.70 12.91
CA THR A 172 -21.59 23.69 14.36
C THR A 172 -20.93 22.45 14.98
N VAL A 173 -20.97 21.33 14.27
CA VAL A 173 -20.39 20.04 14.68
C VAL A 173 -19.39 19.59 13.61
N LEU A 174 -18.15 19.34 14.05
CA LEU A 174 -17.16 18.61 13.25
C LEU A 174 -17.16 17.16 13.69
N ARG A 175 -17.11 16.27 12.71
CA ARG A 175 -16.93 14.85 12.93
C ARG A 175 -15.67 14.38 12.23
N TYR A 176 -15.01 13.34 12.74
CA TYR A 176 -13.84 12.75 12.08
C TYR A 176 -13.95 11.24 12.02
N GLN A 177 -13.47 10.65 10.93
CA GLN A 177 -13.34 9.20 10.79
C GLN A 177 -11.98 8.73 11.33
N ASN A 178 -10.92 9.47 11.03
CA ASN A 178 -9.62 9.24 11.64
C ASN A 178 -8.87 10.56 11.87
N LEU A 179 -8.02 10.57 12.89
CA LEU A 179 -7.04 11.62 13.14
C LEU A 179 -5.86 11.00 13.88
N THR A 180 -4.69 11.02 13.23
CA THR A 180 -3.50 10.32 13.70
C THR A 180 -2.30 11.25 13.67
N ALA A 181 -1.50 11.22 14.74
CA ALA A 181 -0.21 11.88 14.82
C ALA A 181 0.89 10.88 14.49
N LEU A 182 1.81 11.29 13.63
CA LEU A 182 2.90 10.51 13.07
C LEU A 182 4.17 11.37 13.04
N ASP A 183 5.34 10.77 12.93
CA ASP A 183 6.59 11.43 12.60
C ASP A 183 7.02 10.91 11.22
N LEU A 184 6.78 11.71 10.19
CA LEU A 184 6.91 11.30 8.80
C LEU A 184 8.33 11.47 8.24
N ASP A 185 9.13 12.35 8.86
CA ASP A 185 10.48 12.69 8.41
C ASP A 185 11.56 12.49 9.48
N ASN A 186 11.21 11.83 10.58
CA ASN A 186 12.09 11.51 11.71
C ASN A 186 12.70 12.75 12.38
N ASP A 187 11.98 13.88 12.41
CA ASP A 187 12.39 15.11 13.07
C ASP A 187 11.90 15.21 14.53
N ALA A 188 11.25 14.17 15.03
CA ALA A 188 10.64 14.06 16.36
C ALA A 188 9.46 15.02 16.60
N LYS A 189 8.92 15.64 15.56
CA LYS A 189 7.69 16.41 15.63
C LYS A 189 6.57 15.64 14.95
N ALA A 190 5.34 15.90 15.41
CA ALA A 190 4.21 15.21 14.85
C ALA A 190 3.66 15.93 13.62
N GLU A 191 3.48 15.18 12.53
CA GLU A 191 2.52 15.48 11.48
C GLU A 191 1.17 14.89 11.85
N LEU A 192 0.10 15.52 11.35
CA LEU A 192 -1.26 15.05 11.52
C LEU A 192 -1.86 14.62 10.18
N VAL A 193 -2.36 13.40 10.14
CA VAL A 193 -3.16 12.90 9.01
C VAL A 193 -4.57 12.65 9.50
N GLY A 194 -5.54 13.23 8.80
CA GLY A 194 -6.93 13.15 9.24
C GLY A 194 -7.97 13.26 8.13
N SER A 195 -9.15 12.72 8.44
CA SER A 195 -10.35 12.83 7.63
C SER A 195 -11.49 13.33 8.49
N TYR A 196 -11.97 14.54 8.18
CA TYR A 196 -13.09 15.20 8.83
C TYR A 196 -14.27 15.31 7.90
N TRP A 197 -15.46 15.47 8.49
CA TRP A 197 -16.67 15.67 7.71
C TRP A 197 -17.72 16.46 8.49
N VAL A 198 -18.65 17.02 7.73
CA VAL A 198 -19.80 17.74 8.24
C VAL A 198 -21.05 17.37 7.48
N GLU A 199 -22.17 17.34 8.16
CA GLU A 199 -23.48 17.27 7.55
C GLU A 199 -23.82 18.66 6.99
N VAL A 200 -23.97 18.77 5.68
CA VAL A 200 -24.41 20.00 5.01
C VAL A 200 -25.91 20.12 5.11
N ASP A 201 -26.61 19.03 4.79
CA ASP A 201 -28.03 18.85 4.93
C ASP A 201 -28.36 17.34 5.07
N ARG A 202 -29.64 16.97 4.99
CA ARG A 202 -30.08 15.57 5.16
C ARG A 202 -29.55 14.63 4.07
N GLN A 203 -29.18 15.16 2.91
CA GLN A 203 -28.78 14.39 1.73
C GLN A 203 -27.33 14.61 1.32
N THR A 204 -26.60 15.52 1.98
CA THR A 204 -25.26 15.92 1.56
C THR A 204 -24.27 15.89 2.70
N ARG A 205 -23.07 15.33 2.46
CA ARG A 205 -21.92 15.38 3.35
C ARG A 205 -20.78 16.11 2.69
N ALA A 206 -20.08 16.94 3.44
CA ALA A 206 -18.83 17.55 3.00
C ALA A 206 -17.67 16.87 3.74
N LEU A 207 -16.70 16.37 2.98
CA LEU A 207 -15.57 15.61 3.45
C LEU A 207 -14.28 16.40 3.25
N LEU A 208 -13.35 16.32 4.19
CA LEU A 208 -12.04 16.94 4.12
C LEU A 208 -10.97 15.95 4.59
N PHE A 209 -10.11 15.52 3.68
CA PHE A 209 -8.88 14.79 4.00
C PHE A 209 -7.71 15.77 4.04
N PHE A 210 -6.72 15.54 4.91
CA PHE A 210 -5.52 16.36 4.95
C PHE A 210 -4.30 15.62 5.50
N ILE A 211 -3.11 16.16 5.12
CA ILE A 211 -1.81 15.91 5.73
C ILE A 211 -1.30 17.28 6.18
N ALA A 212 -1.08 17.46 7.48
CA ALA A 212 -0.65 18.71 8.08
C ALA A 212 0.69 18.55 8.78
N SER A 213 1.58 19.52 8.60
CA SER A 213 2.89 19.59 9.26
C SER A 213 3.07 20.91 9.98
N ARG A 214 3.95 20.95 10.98
CA ARG A 214 4.29 22.19 11.66
C ARG A 214 5.25 23.03 10.82
N GLY A 215 4.88 24.27 10.60
CA GLY A 215 5.77 25.27 9.97
C GLY A 215 6.84 25.76 10.92
N GLN A 216 7.71 26.66 10.42
CA GLN A 216 8.77 27.30 11.22
C GLN A 216 8.23 28.12 12.42
N ASN A 217 7.01 28.62 12.31
CA ASN A 217 6.31 29.33 13.37
C ASN A 217 5.73 28.40 14.45
N GLY A 218 5.98 27.09 14.36
CA GLY A 218 5.46 26.07 15.27
C GLY A 218 3.98 25.74 15.11
N LYS A 219 3.27 26.37 14.15
CA LYS A 219 1.85 26.13 13.88
C LYS A 219 1.63 25.11 12.79
N PHE A 220 0.55 24.33 12.87
CA PHE A 220 0.14 23.44 11.78
C PHE A 220 -0.31 24.21 10.55
N SER A 221 -0.02 23.62 9.40
CA SER A 221 -0.55 24.04 8.10
C SER A 221 -0.75 22.80 7.23
N PHE A 222 -1.71 22.84 6.30
CA PHE A 222 -1.93 21.76 5.37
C PHE A 222 -0.81 21.72 4.33
N GLY A 223 -0.03 20.66 4.32
CA GLY A 223 0.88 20.32 3.21
C GLY A 223 0.11 19.71 2.04
N HIS A 224 -1.01 19.05 2.34
CA HIS A 224 -2.02 18.58 1.38
C HIS A 224 -3.40 18.64 2.04
N HIS A 225 -4.43 18.99 1.26
CA HIS A 225 -5.81 18.77 1.64
C HIS A 225 -6.69 18.60 0.42
N GLU A 226 -7.74 17.82 0.57
CA GLU A 226 -8.74 17.55 -0.46
C GLU A 226 -10.14 17.68 0.13
N TYR A 227 -10.91 18.63 -0.42
CA TYR A 227 -12.32 18.85 -0.07
C TYR A 227 -13.20 18.25 -1.14
N ARG A 228 -14.29 17.58 -0.75
CA ARG A 228 -15.34 17.11 -1.66
C ARG A 228 -16.68 17.04 -0.99
N THR A 229 -17.74 17.04 -1.77
CA THR A 229 -19.11 16.74 -1.32
C THR A 229 -19.55 15.38 -1.84
N VAL A 230 -20.40 14.72 -1.06
CA VAL A 230 -21.09 13.49 -1.44
C VAL A 230 -22.58 13.70 -1.23
N ASP A 231 -23.33 13.63 -2.31
CA ASP A 231 -24.79 13.73 -2.30
C ASP A 231 -25.44 12.35 -2.31
N GLN A 232 -26.61 12.22 -1.72
CA GLN A 232 -27.42 11.01 -1.69
C GLN A 232 -27.54 10.36 -3.09
N ALA A 233 -27.72 11.17 -4.14
CA ALA A 233 -27.87 10.69 -5.51
C ALA A 233 -26.59 10.01 -6.06
N ASN A 234 -25.43 10.26 -5.46
CA ASN A 234 -24.13 9.71 -5.84
C ASN A 234 -23.68 8.56 -4.93
N VAL A 235 -24.50 8.17 -3.96
CA VAL A 235 -24.23 6.99 -3.11
C VAL A 235 -24.84 5.77 -3.77
N MET A 236 -23.99 4.82 -4.21
CA MET A 236 -24.42 3.66 -5.00
C MET A 236 -25.44 2.76 -4.26
N SER A 237 -25.37 2.67 -2.94
CA SER A 237 -26.34 1.93 -2.11
C SER A 237 -27.66 2.67 -1.90
N GLY A 238 -27.72 3.94 -2.31
CA GLY A 238 -28.88 4.78 -2.09
C GLY A 238 -29.01 5.40 -0.69
N GLU A 239 -28.09 5.15 0.23
CA GLU A 239 -28.17 5.66 1.61
C GLU A 239 -26.98 6.52 2.02
N ILE A 240 -27.22 7.81 2.27
CA ILE A 240 -26.19 8.77 2.72
C ILE A 240 -25.57 8.36 4.07
N ALA A 241 -26.30 7.61 4.89
CA ALA A 241 -25.80 7.10 6.17
C ALA A 241 -24.53 6.23 6.02
N ALA A 242 -24.33 5.57 4.89
CA ALA A 242 -23.11 4.82 4.62
C ALA A 242 -21.85 5.72 4.61
N VAL A 243 -22.01 7.00 4.21
CA VAL A 243 -20.91 7.99 4.29
C VAL A 243 -20.60 8.31 5.74
N ASP A 244 -21.59 8.39 6.61
CA ASP A 244 -21.38 8.64 8.04
C ASP A 244 -20.59 7.49 8.70
N GLU A 245 -20.70 6.28 8.16
CA GLU A 245 -19.99 5.07 8.61
C GLU A 245 -18.59 4.90 8.01
N GLY A 246 -18.16 5.79 7.10
CA GLY A 246 -16.80 5.81 6.56
C GLY A 246 -16.69 5.50 5.07
N VAL A 247 -17.77 5.12 4.40
CA VAL A 247 -17.76 4.92 2.93
C VAL A 247 -17.43 6.24 2.24
N TYR A 248 -16.57 6.18 1.23
CA TYR A 248 -16.01 7.32 0.50
C TYR A 248 -15.06 8.23 1.30
N HIS A 249 -14.83 8.01 2.58
CA HIS A 249 -13.79 8.75 3.30
C HIS A 249 -12.40 8.27 2.88
N GLU A 250 -11.48 9.20 2.74
CA GLU A 250 -10.07 8.87 2.62
C GLU A 250 -9.48 8.66 4.01
N LEU A 251 -9.04 7.45 4.31
CA LEU A 251 -8.58 7.00 5.61
C LEU A 251 -7.10 6.64 5.58
N LEU A 252 -6.37 6.98 6.63
CA LEU A 252 -4.99 6.55 6.78
C LEU A 252 -4.92 5.02 6.91
N LEU A 253 -4.22 4.35 6.00
CA LEU A 253 -3.73 2.98 6.20
C LEU A 253 -2.55 2.99 7.17
N ASP A 254 -1.44 3.50 6.71
CA ASP A 254 -0.22 3.69 7.47
C ASP A 254 0.80 4.51 6.65
N VAL A 255 2.02 4.58 7.17
CA VAL A 255 3.14 5.25 6.53
C VAL A 255 4.30 4.29 6.32
N PHE A 256 5.06 4.47 5.26
CA PHE A 256 6.20 3.61 4.97
C PHE A 256 7.17 4.29 4.01
N ASP A 257 8.43 4.40 4.43
CA ASP A 257 9.55 4.80 3.55
C ASP A 257 9.93 3.62 2.64
N PHE A 258 9.19 3.48 1.53
CA PHE A 258 9.38 2.35 0.60
C PHE A 258 10.53 2.60 -0.39
N ASN A 259 10.93 3.85 -0.58
CA ASN A 259 11.97 4.25 -1.51
C ASN A 259 13.34 4.44 -0.83
N GLY A 260 13.39 4.54 0.51
CA GLY A 260 14.60 4.61 1.32
C GLY A 260 15.20 6.01 1.40
N ASP A 261 14.43 7.07 1.16
CA ASP A 261 14.92 8.46 1.20
C ASP A 261 14.88 9.10 2.60
N GLY A 262 14.34 8.40 3.59
CA GLY A 262 14.24 8.83 4.99
C GLY A 262 12.94 9.58 5.31
N ILE A 263 12.04 9.76 4.34
CA ILE A 263 10.70 10.35 4.52
C ILE A 263 9.69 9.27 4.25
N SER A 264 8.79 9.00 5.20
CA SER A 264 7.74 8.01 5.00
C SER A 264 6.64 8.56 4.13
N GLU A 265 6.28 7.83 3.06
CA GLU A 265 5.08 8.11 2.29
C GLU A 265 3.83 7.76 3.10
N VAL A 266 2.76 8.53 2.87
CA VAL A 266 1.45 8.32 3.49
C VAL A 266 0.60 7.47 2.56
N PHE A 267 0.15 6.31 3.03
CA PHE A 267 -0.75 5.40 2.33
C PHE A 267 -2.15 5.56 2.86
N THR A 268 -3.11 5.74 1.97
CA THR A 268 -4.53 5.90 2.31
C THR A 268 -5.40 4.86 1.62
N TYR A 269 -6.60 4.73 2.15
CA TYR A 269 -7.64 3.80 1.72
C TYR A 269 -8.97 4.53 1.64
N THR A 270 -9.71 4.28 0.58
CA THR A 270 -11.09 4.71 0.43
C THR A 270 -11.95 3.50 0.14
N GLN A 271 -12.93 3.23 0.98
CA GLN A 271 -13.92 2.18 0.72
C GLN A 271 -15.02 2.73 -0.19
N SER A 272 -15.39 1.94 -1.20
CA SER A 272 -16.60 2.13 -1.99
C SER A 272 -17.45 0.86 -1.94
N PHE A 273 -18.65 0.87 -2.55
CA PHE A 273 -19.52 -0.33 -2.57
C PHE A 273 -18.97 -1.44 -3.47
N GLU A 274 -18.28 -1.11 -4.55
CA GLU A 274 -17.76 -2.08 -5.51
C GLU A 274 -16.27 -2.32 -5.39
N GLY A 275 -15.59 -1.70 -4.43
CA GLY A 275 -14.15 -1.86 -4.29
C GLY A 275 -13.51 -0.86 -3.35
N SER A 276 -12.22 -0.70 -3.54
CA SER A 276 -11.38 0.20 -2.77
C SER A 276 -10.54 1.10 -3.66
N GLY A 277 -10.22 2.30 -3.15
CA GLY A 277 -9.21 3.19 -3.69
C GLY A 277 -7.99 3.24 -2.78
N PHE A 278 -6.81 3.39 -3.38
CA PHE A 278 -5.55 3.54 -2.66
C PHE A 278 -4.81 4.75 -3.21
N HIS A 279 -4.46 5.70 -2.34
CA HIS A 279 -3.58 6.79 -2.72
C HIS A 279 -2.28 6.71 -1.92
N VAL A 280 -1.19 7.16 -2.53
CA VAL A 280 0.08 7.30 -1.84
C VAL A 280 0.56 8.73 -2.05
N TYR A 281 0.91 9.38 -0.96
CA TYR A 281 1.41 10.75 -0.96
C TYR A 281 2.89 10.75 -0.60
N GLY A 282 3.69 11.39 -1.47
CA GLY A 282 5.10 11.67 -1.24
C GLY A 282 5.31 13.14 -0.96
N ARG A 283 6.37 13.48 -0.22
CA ARG A 283 6.69 14.85 0.17
C ARG A 283 7.66 15.49 -0.83
N SER A 284 7.39 16.73 -1.19
CA SER A 284 8.30 17.59 -1.95
C SER A 284 8.38 18.96 -1.28
N GLY A 285 9.44 19.22 -0.54
CA GLY A 285 9.57 20.40 0.31
C GLY A 285 8.51 20.41 1.43
N ALA A 286 7.68 21.47 1.47
CA ALA A 286 6.58 21.58 2.44
C ALA A 286 5.25 20.98 1.94
N LYS A 287 5.20 20.51 0.69
CA LYS A 287 3.99 19.99 0.06
C LYS A 287 3.98 18.47 -0.01
N TRP A 288 2.82 17.90 0.16
CA TRP A 288 2.53 16.51 -0.12
C TRP A 288 1.77 16.40 -1.44
N THR A 289 2.20 15.51 -2.31
CA THR A 289 1.58 15.29 -3.61
C THR A 289 1.23 13.81 -3.76
N ARG A 290 0.11 13.53 -4.40
CA ARG A 290 -0.27 12.17 -4.75
C ARG A 290 0.70 11.64 -5.80
N ILE A 291 1.47 10.60 -5.46
CA ILE A 291 2.46 9.96 -6.32
C ILE A 291 1.98 8.62 -6.88
N PHE A 292 0.89 8.10 -6.33
CA PHE A 292 0.24 6.89 -6.82
C PHE A 292 -1.27 6.98 -6.58
N ASP A 293 -2.02 6.48 -7.55
CA ASP A 293 -3.47 6.35 -7.55
C ASP A 293 -3.79 4.93 -8.03
N GLY A 294 -4.39 4.13 -7.18
CA GLY A 294 -4.75 2.75 -7.44
C GLY A 294 -6.15 2.43 -6.98
N SER A 295 -6.72 1.39 -7.55
CA SER A 295 -8.01 0.88 -7.13
C SER A 295 -8.03 -0.64 -7.21
N ASN A 296 -8.95 -1.24 -6.47
CA ASN A 296 -9.22 -2.67 -6.56
C ASN A 296 -10.73 -2.89 -6.61
N TYR A 297 -11.18 -3.61 -7.63
CA TYR A 297 -12.56 -4.00 -7.78
C TYR A 297 -12.86 -5.24 -6.92
N HIS A 298 -13.94 -5.19 -6.16
CA HIS A 298 -14.37 -6.32 -5.33
C HIS A 298 -15.50 -7.09 -5.97
N CYS A 299 -16.66 -6.49 -6.09
CA CYS A 299 -17.87 -6.90 -6.78
C CYS A 299 -18.93 -5.82 -6.56
N GLY A 300 -19.76 -5.57 -7.57
CA GLY A 300 -21.03 -4.88 -7.36
C GLY A 300 -22.00 -5.80 -6.63
N TYR A 301 -22.67 -5.27 -5.64
CA TYR A 301 -23.74 -5.96 -4.90
C TYR A 301 -25.09 -5.50 -5.39
#